data_f5798a0efb26bb1496d0d8a7a65eec98
#
_entry.id   f5798a0efb26bb1496d0d8a7a65eec98
#
_cell.length_a   1.000
_cell.length_b   1.000
_cell.length_c   1.000
_cell.angle_alpha   90.00
_cell.angle_beta   90.00
_cell.angle_gamma   90.00
#
_symmetry.space_group_name_H-M   'P 1'
#
loop_
_entity.id
_entity.type
_entity.pdbx_description
1 polymer ?
#
loop_
_entity_poly.entity_id
_entity_poly.type
_entity_poly.pdbx_seq_one_letter_code
_entity_poly.pdbx_strand_id
1 'polypeptide(L)'
;ALQLAVSNGQEVQFGDWDGSYFATTRIAAARAYNEAGISKPREQISLVEVHDCFSVTELVTMEDLQLSPEGGAIRDVLDGFYDASGKLPCQIDGGLKCFGHPIGASGLRMIYEMYLQLQGRADERQRGGPVFGMTHNLGGFPSQNVSSIAIVGQYGA
;
A
#
# COMPACT_ATOMS: atom_id res chain seq x y z
N ALA A 1 11.60 5.83 2.99
CA ALA A 1 11.99 4.41 2.93
C ALA A 1 11.61 3.80 1.59
N LEU A 2 12.41 2.88 1.11
CA LEU A 2 12.13 2.12 -0.11
C LEU A 2 12.59 0.67 0.07
N GLN A 3 11.66 -0.28 0.04
CA GLN A 3 11.95 -1.69 0.25
C GLN A 3 11.34 -2.57 -0.84
N LEU A 4 12.01 -3.67 -1.11
CA LEU A 4 11.62 -4.69 -2.07
C LEU A 4 11.73 -6.08 -1.45
N ALA A 5 10.77 -6.95 -1.71
CA ALA A 5 10.85 -8.37 -1.42
C ALA A 5 10.44 -9.19 -2.64
N VAL A 6 11.12 -10.30 -2.85
CA VAL A 6 10.90 -11.22 -3.99
C VAL A 6 10.69 -12.63 -3.45
N SER A 7 9.70 -13.33 -3.95
CA SER A 7 9.43 -14.74 -3.68
C SER A 7 9.76 -15.58 -4.92
N ASN A 8 10.28 -16.77 -4.70
CA ASN A 8 10.60 -17.75 -5.74
C ASN A 8 9.63 -18.94 -5.78
N GLY A 9 8.52 -18.87 -5.04
CA GLY A 9 7.51 -19.92 -4.98
C GLY A 9 7.75 -21.03 -3.95
N GLN A 10 8.81 -20.92 -3.15
CA GLN A 10 9.08 -21.94 -2.14
C GLN A 10 8.00 -22.00 -1.05
N GLU A 11 7.34 -20.89 -0.75
CA GLU A 11 6.27 -20.82 0.24
C GLU A 11 5.10 -21.77 -0.09
N VAL A 12 4.77 -21.94 -1.38
CA VAL A 12 3.73 -22.88 -1.81
C VAL A 12 4.19 -24.31 -1.77
N GLN A 13 5.48 -24.54 -2.05
CA GLN A 13 6.04 -25.89 -2.15
C GLN A 13 6.28 -26.53 -0.79
N PHE A 14 6.60 -25.74 0.23
CA PHE A 14 7.12 -26.22 1.52
C PHE A 14 6.41 -25.62 2.74
N GLY A 15 5.42 -24.76 2.57
CA GLY A 15 4.71 -24.08 3.63
C GLY A 15 3.22 -24.37 3.66
N ASP A 16 2.60 -24.10 4.79
CA ASP A 16 1.15 -24.18 4.99
C ASP A 16 0.45 -22.90 4.47
N TRP A 17 0.91 -22.37 3.32
CA TRP A 17 0.31 -21.18 2.73
C TRP A 17 -1.10 -21.47 2.23
N ASP A 18 -2.08 -20.77 2.80
CA ASP A 18 -3.51 -20.96 2.54
C ASP A 18 -4.10 -19.99 1.50
N GLY A 19 -3.26 -19.12 0.93
CA GLY A 19 -3.70 -18.11 -0.05
C GLY A 19 -4.22 -16.82 0.55
N SER A 20 -4.21 -16.66 1.87
CA SER A 20 -4.79 -15.51 2.55
C SER A 20 -3.86 -14.30 2.66
N TYR A 21 -2.60 -14.40 2.25
CA TYR A 21 -1.60 -13.33 2.37
C TYR A 21 -0.55 -13.36 1.26
N PHE A 22 0.15 -12.24 1.10
CA PHE A 22 1.36 -12.13 0.26
C PHE A 22 2.58 -11.94 1.17
N ALA A 23 3.37 -13.00 1.35
CA ALA A 23 4.56 -12.97 2.21
C ALA A 23 5.54 -11.85 1.84
N THR A 24 5.71 -11.59 0.53
CA THR A 24 6.56 -10.50 0.03
C THR A 24 6.07 -9.14 0.47
N THR A 25 4.75 -8.89 0.49
CA THR A 25 4.17 -7.64 0.97
C THR A 25 4.43 -7.46 2.46
N ARG A 26 4.17 -8.48 3.28
CA ARG A 26 4.45 -8.45 4.74
C ARG A 26 5.93 -8.17 5.03
N ILE A 27 6.85 -8.83 4.32
CA ILE A 27 8.30 -8.64 4.50
C ILE A 27 8.73 -7.24 4.07
N ALA A 28 8.30 -6.77 2.89
CA ALA A 28 8.67 -5.45 2.40
C ALA A 28 8.11 -4.33 3.30
N ALA A 29 6.86 -4.47 3.76
CA ALA A 29 6.21 -3.54 4.68
C ALA A 29 6.97 -3.44 6.02
N ALA A 30 7.27 -4.57 6.65
CA ALA A 30 8.00 -4.60 7.92
C ALA A 30 9.38 -3.90 7.81
N ARG A 31 10.09 -4.14 6.70
CA ARG A 31 11.38 -3.48 6.44
C ARG A 31 11.23 -1.98 6.21
N ALA A 32 10.22 -1.57 5.42
CA ALA A 32 9.95 -0.15 5.14
C ALA A 32 9.55 0.61 6.42
N TYR A 33 8.74 0.03 7.26
CA TYR A 33 8.35 0.61 8.55
C TYR A 33 9.55 0.77 9.48
N ASN A 34 10.39 -0.25 9.58
CA ASN A 34 11.62 -0.15 10.39
C ASN A 34 12.55 0.94 9.87
N GLU A 35 12.76 1.05 8.56
CA GLU A 35 13.58 2.09 7.95
C GLU A 35 13.01 3.50 8.15
N ALA A 36 11.68 3.64 8.09
CA ALA A 36 10.98 4.91 8.27
C ALA A 36 10.73 5.28 9.74
N GLY A 37 11.04 4.40 10.71
CA GLY A 37 10.73 4.61 12.12
C GLY A 37 9.24 4.55 12.45
N ILE A 38 8.44 3.86 11.62
CA ILE A 38 7.00 3.70 11.80
C ILE A 38 6.74 2.45 12.65
N SER A 39 6.08 2.63 13.79
CA SER A 39 5.72 1.54 14.70
C SER A 39 4.24 1.19 14.70
N LYS A 40 3.39 2.10 14.20
CA LYS A 40 1.93 1.99 14.14
C LYS A 40 1.43 2.44 12.77
N PRO A 41 1.61 1.62 11.72
CA PRO A 41 1.33 2.06 10.34
C PRO A 41 -0.11 2.56 10.16
N ARG A 42 -1.12 1.88 10.73
CA ARG A 42 -2.53 2.29 10.68
C ARG A 42 -2.80 3.70 11.23
N GLU A 43 -1.96 4.17 12.17
CA GLU A 43 -2.13 5.48 12.82
C GLU A 43 -1.22 6.56 12.21
N GLN A 44 -0.06 6.15 11.68
CA GLN A 44 1.00 7.06 11.26
C GLN A 44 1.02 7.34 9.76
N ILE A 45 0.56 6.38 8.93
CA ILE A 45 0.40 6.61 7.49
C ILE A 45 -0.83 7.49 7.27
N SER A 46 -0.66 8.55 6.49
CA SER A 46 -1.71 9.55 6.24
C SER A 46 -2.57 9.22 5.03
N LEU A 47 -2.00 8.55 4.04
CA LEU A 47 -2.67 8.11 2.81
C LEU A 47 -1.86 7.02 2.12
N VAL A 48 -2.52 6.21 1.31
CA VAL A 48 -1.89 5.06 0.67
C VAL A 48 -2.38 4.87 -0.77
N GLU A 49 -1.46 4.44 -1.63
CA GLU A 49 -1.74 3.90 -2.96
C GLU A 49 -1.28 2.45 -3.00
N VAL A 50 -2.15 1.54 -3.39
CA VAL A 50 -1.84 0.11 -3.44
C VAL A 50 -2.07 -0.48 -4.83
N HIS A 51 -1.56 -1.66 -5.07
CA HIS A 51 -1.75 -2.38 -6.32
C HIS A 51 -3.15 -3.01 -6.37
N ASP A 52 -4.12 -2.27 -6.90
CA ASP A 52 -5.54 -2.61 -6.99
C ASP A 52 -5.92 -3.35 -8.28
N CYS A 53 -5.05 -4.26 -8.77
CA CYS A 53 -5.32 -5.03 -9.98
C CYS A 53 -6.60 -5.87 -9.89
N PHE A 54 -6.91 -6.39 -8.70
CA PHE A 54 -8.17 -7.03 -8.33
C PHE A 54 -8.60 -6.54 -6.95
N SER A 55 -9.92 -6.43 -6.74
CA SER A 55 -10.47 -6.01 -5.44
C SER A 55 -10.05 -6.91 -4.27
N VAL A 56 -9.94 -8.22 -4.51
CA VAL A 56 -9.43 -9.17 -3.51
C VAL A 56 -7.95 -8.93 -3.20
N THR A 57 -7.14 -8.57 -4.19
CA THR A 57 -5.72 -8.25 -3.98
C THR A 57 -5.58 -7.02 -3.08
N GLU A 58 -6.35 -5.97 -3.36
CA GLU A 58 -6.38 -4.77 -2.54
C GLU A 58 -6.79 -5.10 -1.09
N LEU A 59 -7.87 -5.88 -0.91
CA LEU A 59 -8.37 -6.26 0.40
C LEU A 59 -7.31 -7.01 1.24
N VAL A 60 -6.67 -8.03 0.66
CA VAL A 60 -5.58 -8.78 1.32
C VAL A 60 -4.39 -7.87 1.62
N THR A 61 -4.05 -6.98 0.68
CA THR A 61 -2.94 -6.03 0.85
C THR A 61 -3.13 -5.12 2.06
N MET A 62 -4.36 -4.67 2.36
CA MET A 62 -4.61 -3.83 3.54
C MET A 62 -4.23 -4.51 4.86
N GLU A 63 -4.45 -5.82 4.95
CA GLU A 63 -4.05 -6.62 6.13
C GLU A 63 -2.55 -6.89 6.14
N ASP A 64 -1.97 -7.25 5.00
CA ASP A 64 -0.53 -7.51 4.87
C ASP A 64 0.32 -6.27 5.14
N LEU A 65 -0.20 -5.08 4.84
CA LEU A 65 0.40 -3.80 5.18
C LEU A 65 0.11 -3.35 6.64
N GLN A 66 -0.59 -4.15 7.43
CA GLN A 66 -1.00 -3.81 8.80
C GLN A 66 -1.82 -2.51 8.90
N LEU A 67 -2.50 -2.12 7.81
CA LEU A 67 -3.42 -1.00 7.78
C LEU A 67 -4.81 -1.40 8.28
N SER A 68 -5.17 -2.66 8.10
CA SER A 68 -6.29 -3.34 8.78
C SER A 68 -5.77 -4.45 9.69
N PRO A 69 -6.47 -4.77 10.78
CA PRO A 69 -6.19 -5.99 11.53
C PRO A 69 -6.50 -7.22 10.68
N GLU A 70 -5.87 -8.33 10.97
CA GLU A 70 -6.09 -9.59 10.25
C GLU A 70 -7.58 -10.00 10.32
N GLY A 71 -8.19 -10.28 9.15
CA GLY A 71 -9.63 -10.53 9.01
C GLY A 71 -10.51 -9.28 9.11
N GLY A 72 -9.95 -8.09 9.24
CA GLY A 72 -10.68 -6.85 9.46
C GLY A 72 -10.85 -5.94 8.25
N ALA A 73 -10.16 -6.19 7.15
CA ALA A 73 -10.17 -5.29 6.01
C ALA A 73 -11.57 -5.09 5.40
N ILE A 74 -12.37 -6.13 5.33
CA ILE A 74 -13.76 -6.04 4.84
C ILE A 74 -14.55 -5.04 5.67
N ARG A 75 -14.42 -5.09 6.99
CA ARG A 75 -15.10 -4.19 7.91
C ARG A 75 -14.67 -2.75 7.72
N ASP A 76 -13.36 -2.54 7.62
CA ASP A 76 -12.79 -1.22 7.42
C ASP A 76 -13.28 -0.59 6.10
N VAL A 77 -13.37 -1.38 5.02
CA VAL A 77 -13.93 -0.92 3.74
C VAL A 77 -15.40 -0.53 3.88
N LEU A 78 -16.22 -1.38 4.50
CA LEU A 78 -17.64 -1.12 4.68
C LEU A 78 -17.93 0.07 5.60
N ASP A 79 -17.08 0.30 6.60
CA ASP A 79 -17.16 1.43 7.53
C ASP A 79 -16.56 2.73 6.94
N GLY A 80 -16.08 2.71 5.68
CA GLY A 80 -15.52 3.88 4.99
C GLY A 80 -14.15 4.32 5.50
N PHE A 81 -13.40 3.44 6.17
CA PHE A 81 -12.08 3.77 6.72
C PHE A 81 -11.09 4.24 5.66
N TYR A 82 -11.18 3.65 4.45
CA TYR A 82 -10.33 3.94 3.30
C TYR A 82 -10.92 4.93 2.29
N ASP A 83 -12.13 5.42 2.55
CA ASP A 83 -12.75 6.43 1.69
C ASP A 83 -11.92 7.72 1.63
N ALA A 84 -12.12 8.54 0.60
CA ALA A 84 -11.42 9.81 0.45
C ALA A 84 -11.57 10.74 1.67
N SER A 85 -12.66 10.63 2.43
CA SER A 85 -12.90 11.32 3.70
C SER A 85 -12.66 10.45 4.93
N GLY A 86 -12.22 9.22 4.74
CA GLY A 86 -11.93 8.27 5.81
C GLY A 86 -10.67 8.59 6.59
N LYS A 87 -10.36 7.75 7.56
CA LYS A 87 -9.18 7.94 8.42
C LYS A 87 -7.86 7.68 7.70
N LEU A 88 -7.86 6.74 6.76
CA LEU A 88 -6.68 6.39 5.94
C LEU A 88 -7.10 6.32 4.47
N PRO A 89 -7.19 7.46 3.78
CA PRO A 89 -7.58 7.50 2.38
C PRO A 89 -6.69 6.63 1.50
N CYS A 90 -7.33 5.78 0.68
CA CYS A 90 -6.66 4.90 -0.27
C CYS A 90 -7.10 5.23 -1.69
N GLN A 91 -6.16 5.19 -2.65
CA GLN A 91 -6.45 5.35 -4.08
C GLN A 91 -7.21 6.65 -4.41
N ILE A 92 -6.80 7.77 -3.81
CA ILE A 92 -7.51 9.06 -3.97
C ILE A 92 -7.54 9.53 -5.41
N ASP A 93 -6.52 9.17 -6.19
CA ASP A 93 -6.43 9.48 -7.61
C ASP A 93 -7.24 8.52 -8.50
N GLY A 94 -7.84 7.48 -7.91
CA GLY A 94 -8.66 6.47 -8.58
C GLY A 94 -7.94 5.17 -8.90
N GLY A 95 -6.65 5.05 -8.57
CA GLY A 95 -5.87 3.83 -8.70
C GLY A 95 -5.72 3.30 -10.13
N LEU A 96 -5.36 2.03 -10.27
CA LEU A 96 -5.20 1.37 -11.57
C LEU A 96 -6.53 1.32 -12.35
N LYS A 97 -7.65 1.31 -11.66
CA LYS A 97 -9.00 1.26 -12.28
C LYS A 97 -9.29 2.51 -13.10
N CYS A 98 -8.90 3.69 -12.63
CA CYS A 98 -9.20 4.95 -13.31
C CYS A 98 -8.07 5.39 -14.25
N PHE A 99 -6.81 5.17 -13.87
CA PHE A 99 -5.65 5.56 -14.68
C PHE A 99 -5.22 4.51 -15.71
N GLY A 100 -5.69 3.28 -15.59
CA GLY A 100 -5.12 2.15 -16.29
C GLY A 100 -3.81 1.67 -15.65
N HIS A 101 -3.22 0.61 -16.20
CA HIS A 101 -2.05 -0.02 -15.62
C HIS A 101 -0.89 -0.15 -16.63
N PRO A 102 -0.19 0.94 -16.99
CA PRO A 102 1.08 0.82 -17.69
C PRO A 102 2.13 0.28 -16.71
N ILE A 103 2.48 -0.99 -16.85
CA ILE A 103 3.24 -1.79 -15.88
C ILE A 103 4.52 -1.07 -15.39
N GLY A 104 5.26 -0.45 -16.30
CA GLY A 104 6.48 0.30 -15.95
C GLY A 104 6.25 1.69 -15.35
N ALA A 105 5.02 2.20 -15.32
CA ALA A 105 4.72 3.57 -14.89
C ALA A 105 3.80 3.66 -13.67
N SER A 106 3.03 2.63 -13.36
CA SER A 106 2.06 2.69 -12.25
C SER A 106 2.69 3.01 -10.90
N GLY A 107 3.86 2.44 -10.59
CA GLY A 107 4.56 2.75 -9.35
C GLY A 107 5.04 4.20 -9.29
N LEU A 108 5.46 4.78 -10.42
CA LEU A 108 5.84 6.19 -10.50
C LEU A 108 4.62 7.11 -10.32
N ARG A 109 3.47 6.75 -10.89
CA ARG A 109 2.21 7.48 -10.69
C ARG A 109 1.85 7.54 -9.21
N MET A 110 1.86 6.40 -8.52
CA MET A 110 1.58 6.33 -7.08
C MET A 110 2.50 7.24 -6.26
N ILE A 111 3.80 7.18 -6.51
CA ILE A 111 4.78 8.06 -5.84
C ILE A 111 4.51 9.53 -6.18
N TYR A 112 4.12 9.84 -7.42
CA TYR A 112 3.80 11.20 -7.84
C TYR A 112 2.57 11.74 -7.11
N GLU A 113 1.52 10.93 -6.90
CA GLU A 113 0.38 11.34 -6.07
C GLU A 113 0.80 11.63 -4.62
N MET A 114 1.62 10.75 -4.02
CA MET A 114 2.16 11.02 -2.67
C MET A 114 2.95 12.34 -2.63
N TYR A 115 3.77 12.59 -3.65
CA TYR A 115 4.53 13.83 -3.76
C TYR A 115 3.61 15.06 -3.82
N LEU A 116 2.56 15.02 -4.65
CA LEU A 116 1.61 16.13 -4.75
C LEU A 116 0.89 16.37 -3.42
N GLN A 117 0.42 15.32 -2.77
CA GLN A 117 -0.28 15.39 -1.49
C GLN A 117 0.60 15.99 -0.38
N LEU A 118 1.85 15.55 -0.27
CA LEU A 118 2.79 16.06 0.74
C LEU A 118 3.21 17.51 0.49
N GLN A 119 3.11 17.98 -0.75
CA GLN A 119 3.41 19.38 -1.11
C GLN A 119 2.19 20.30 -1.08
N GLY A 120 1.00 19.80 -0.77
CA GLY A 120 -0.23 20.57 -0.82
C GLY A 120 -0.65 20.97 -2.24
N ARG A 121 -0.31 20.15 -3.25
CA ARG A 121 -0.48 20.44 -4.69
C ARG A 121 -1.39 19.47 -5.41
N ALA A 122 -2.20 18.70 -4.68
CA ALA A 122 -3.08 17.68 -5.24
C ALA A 122 -4.46 18.22 -5.64
N ASP A 123 -4.62 19.55 -5.71
CA ASP A 123 -5.86 20.24 -6.11
C ASP A 123 -7.10 19.69 -5.34
N GLU A 124 -8.16 19.32 -6.04
CA GLU A 124 -9.40 18.81 -5.43
C GLU A 124 -9.21 17.51 -4.63
N ARG A 125 -8.16 16.74 -4.93
CA ARG A 125 -7.82 15.49 -4.20
C ARG A 125 -7.07 15.75 -2.90
N GLN A 126 -6.63 16.98 -2.64
CA GLN A 126 -5.77 17.30 -1.50
C GLN A 126 -6.39 16.85 -0.19
N ARG A 127 -5.63 16.11 0.61
CA ARG A 127 -5.98 15.73 1.98
C ARG A 127 -5.32 16.66 2.99
N GLY A 128 -5.95 16.79 4.15
CA GLY A 128 -5.50 17.72 5.17
C GLY A 128 -4.21 17.27 5.86
N GLY A 129 -3.10 17.98 5.62
CA GLY A 129 -1.85 17.86 6.36
C GLY A 129 -1.20 16.46 6.40
N PRO A 130 -1.03 15.75 5.28
CA PRO A 130 -0.41 14.44 5.29
C PRO A 130 1.05 14.53 5.75
N VAL A 131 1.47 13.59 6.60
CA VAL A 131 2.85 13.48 7.11
C VAL A 131 3.61 12.40 6.36
N PHE A 132 3.01 11.21 6.23
CA PHE A 132 3.57 10.08 5.49
C PHE A 132 2.58 9.58 4.45
N GLY A 133 3.05 9.48 3.20
CA GLY A 133 2.37 8.76 2.14
C GLY A 133 3.06 7.42 1.88
N MET A 134 2.29 6.37 1.59
CA MET A 134 2.82 5.06 1.29
C MET A 134 2.34 4.55 -0.05
N THR A 135 3.21 3.89 -0.80
CA THR A 135 2.85 3.18 -2.02
C THR A 135 3.21 1.71 -1.93
N HIS A 136 2.38 0.86 -2.48
CA HIS A 136 2.60 -0.58 -2.60
C HIS A 136 2.39 -1.02 -4.04
N ASN A 137 3.36 -1.74 -4.59
CA ASN A 137 3.24 -2.40 -5.88
C ASN A 137 3.51 -3.90 -5.73
N LEU A 138 2.71 -4.69 -6.42
CA LEU A 138 2.81 -6.15 -6.45
C LEU A 138 2.80 -6.61 -7.91
N GLY A 139 3.69 -7.51 -8.27
CA GLY A 139 3.74 -8.08 -9.61
C GLY A 139 4.10 -9.56 -9.57
N GLY A 140 3.45 -10.36 -10.41
CA GLY A 140 3.64 -11.80 -10.48
C GLY A 140 2.47 -12.59 -9.93
N PHE A 141 2.64 -13.90 -9.82
CA PHE A 141 1.64 -14.81 -9.24
C PHE A 141 1.76 -14.85 -7.72
N PRO A 142 0.70 -15.19 -6.99
CA PRO A 142 0.81 -15.49 -5.57
C PRO A 142 1.97 -16.46 -5.34
N SER A 143 2.80 -16.23 -4.34
CA SER A 143 4.01 -17.01 -4.05
C SER A 143 5.18 -16.95 -5.06
N GLN A 144 4.98 -16.38 -6.24
CA GLN A 144 6.04 -16.09 -7.21
C GLN A 144 5.93 -14.63 -7.64
N ASN A 145 6.13 -13.72 -6.71
CA ASN A 145 5.89 -12.31 -6.91
C ASN A 145 7.00 -11.44 -6.36
N VAL A 146 6.93 -10.19 -6.72
CA VAL A 146 7.74 -9.12 -6.17
C VAL A 146 6.81 -8.07 -5.59
N SER A 147 7.10 -7.63 -4.37
CA SER A 147 6.42 -6.52 -3.73
C SER A 147 7.40 -5.40 -3.44
N SER A 148 7.01 -4.18 -3.74
CA SER A 148 7.78 -2.97 -3.43
C SER A 148 6.94 -1.99 -2.60
N ILE A 149 7.56 -1.44 -1.57
CA ILE A 149 6.97 -0.43 -0.68
C ILE A 149 7.83 0.82 -0.72
N ALA A 150 7.21 1.97 -0.98
CA ALA A 150 7.84 3.26 -0.74
C ALA A 150 7.05 4.04 0.31
N ILE A 151 7.76 4.62 1.26
CA ILE A 151 7.19 5.56 2.24
C ILE A 151 7.91 6.89 2.05
N VAL A 152 7.14 7.92 1.76
CA VAL A 152 7.58 9.29 1.56
C VAL A 152 6.99 10.18 2.64
N GLY A 153 7.79 11.10 3.15
CA GLY A 153 7.41 12.04 4.18
C GLY A 153 7.93 13.44 3.89
N GLN A 154 7.46 14.41 4.63
CA GLN A 154 8.05 15.76 4.61
C GLN A 154 9.44 15.73 5.24
N TYR A 155 10.33 16.62 4.76
CA TYR A 155 11.65 16.74 5.34
C TYR A 155 11.55 17.20 6.81
N GLY A 156 12.11 16.41 7.73
CA GLY A 156 12.06 16.69 9.15
C GLY A 156 10.81 16.19 9.88
N ALA A 157 9.99 15.36 9.23
CA ALA A 157 8.84 14.70 9.86
C ALA A 157 9.28 13.49 10.71
#